data_a7084dc710ed0d78bbe4a3bb39898977
#
_entry.id   a7084dc710ed0d78bbe4a3bb39898977
#
_cell.length_a   1.000
_cell.length_b   1.000
_cell.length_c   1.000
_cell.angle_alpha   90.00
_cell.angle_beta   90.00
_cell.angle_gamma   90.00
#
_symmetry.space_group_name_H-M   'P 1'
#
loop_
_entity.id
_entity.type
_entity.pdbx_description
1 polymer ?
#
loop_
_entity_poly.entity_id
_entity_poly.type
_entity_poly.pdbx_seq_one_letter_code
_entity_poly.pdbx_strand_id
1 'polypeptide(L)'
;RRDLIAMVLAPAEGEEAAKAHAEAIVLPTVLGPREAAAVKADPAIAGKDVEGGCIIGPGGGDNAMASLGLGMAVGDVSVSLGTSGVAAAIAENPVYDLTGAISGFADCTGHYLPLACTINGSRILDAGRAALGVDYDELAELAFKAEPGAGGITLVPYFDGERTPNR
;
A
#
# COMPACT_ATOMS: atom_id res chain seq x y z
N ARG A 1 12.36 16.21 -2.17
CA ARG A 1 13.71 15.66 -2.31
C ARG A 1 14.15 15.77 -3.77
N ARG A 2 14.55 17.00 -4.18
CA ARG A 2 15.04 17.27 -5.54
C ARG A 2 16.37 16.57 -5.82
N ASP A 3 17.18 16.36 -4.79
CA ASP A 3 18.39 15.57 -4.82
C ASP A 3 18.17 14.14 -5.34
N LEU A 4 17.08 13.48 -4.95
CA LEU A 4 16.73 12.14 -5.46
C LEU A 4 16.32 12.18 -6.93
N ILE A 5 15.61 13.23 -7.35
CA ILE A 5 15.24 13.41 -8.75
C ILE A 5 16.53 13.60 -9.59
N ALA A 6 17.43 14.46 -9.16
CA ALA A 6 18.72 14.67 -9.83
C ALA A 6 19.53 13.37 -9.91
N MET A 7 19.56 12.57 -8.86
CA MET A 7 20.25 11.27 -8.85
C MET A 7 19.67 10.29 -9.89
N VAL A 8 18.34 10.28 -10.07
CA VAL A 8 17.69 9.42 -11.07
C VAL A 8 17.97 9.90 -12.51
N LEU A 9 18.03 11.21 -12.72
CA LEU A 9 18.28 11.79 -14.05
C LEU A 9 19.77 11.77 -14.45
N ALA A 10 20.68 11.82 -13.48
CA ALA A 10 22.12 11.94 -13.72
C ALA A 10 22.73 10.90 -14.69
N PRO A 11 22.33 9.61 -14.67
CA PRO A 11 22.85 8.63 -15.63
C PRO A 11 22.54 8.95 -17.10
N ALA A 12 21.45 9.66 -17.37
CA ALA A 12 21.02 10.00 -18.72
C ALA A 12 21.49 11.39 -19.17
N GLU A 13 21.58 12.35 -18.26
CA GLU A 13 21.74 13.77 -18.56
C GLU A 13 23.10 14.34 -18.09
N GLY A 14 23.81 13.63 -17.21
CA GLY A 14 24.96 14.13 -16.48
C GLY A 14 24.57 14.91 -15.21
N GLU A 15 25.46 14.99 -14.24
CA GLU A 15 25.14 15.50 -12.89
C GLU A 15 24.65 16.96 -12.88
N GLU A 16 25.29 17.86 -13.62
CA GLU A 16 24.93 19.29 -13.61
C GLU A 16 23.61 19.54 -14.33
N ALA A 17 23.37 18.87 -15.48
CA ALA A 17 22.10 18.97 -16.19
C ALA A 17 20.95 18.39 -15.36
N ALA A 18 21.17 17.25 -14.73
CA ALA A 18 20.19 16.59 -13.85
C ALA A 18 19.80 17.46 -12.64
N LYS A 19 20.75 18.15 -12.02
CA LYS A 19 20.47 19.11 -10.93
C LYS A 19 19.62 20.27 -11.45
N ALA A 20 20.01 20.89 -12.55
CA ALA A 20 19.27 22.00 -13.16
C ALA A 20 17.85 21.58 -13.54
N HIS A 21 17.71 20.40 -14.13
CA HIS A 21 16.41 19.83 -14.50
C HIS A 21 15.54 19.53 -13.25
N ALA A 22 16.11 18.91 -12.22
CA ALA A 22 15.41 18.65 -10.97
C ALA A 22 14.91 19.93 -10.29
N GLU A 23 15.65 21.04 -10.37
CA GLU A 23 15.21 22.35 -9.84
C GLU A 23 14.07 22.96 -10.67
N ALA A 24 14.07 22.72 -11.99
CA ALA A 24 13.06 23.25 -12.90
C ALA A 24 11.72 22.50 -12.84
N ILE A 25 11.71 21.24 -12.36
CA ILE A 25 10.47 20.45 -12.26
C ILE A 25 9.49 21.09 -11.28
N VAL A 26 8.26 21.28 -11.74
CA VAL A 26 7.15 21.72 -10.87
C VAL A 26 6.66 20.50 -10.08
N LEU A 27 6.85 20.54 -8.77
CA LEU A 27 6.38 19.51 -7.86
C LEU A 27 5.09 19.96 -7.17
N PRO A 28 4.20 19.01 -6.83
CA PRO A 28 3.03 19.33 -6.03
C PRO A 28 3.43 19.81 -4.64
N THR A 29 2.61 20.67 -4.06
CA THR A 29 2.75 21.10 -2.66
C THR A 29 2.34 19.94 -1.75
N VAL A 30 3.21 19.60 -0.80
CA VAL A 30 2.88 18.64 0.25
C VAL A 30 2.12 19.35 1.35
N LEU A 31 0.92 18.90 1.62
CA LEU A 31 0.04 19.47 2.65
C LEU A 31 -0.02 18.53 3.86
N GLY A 32 -0.28 19.11 5.01
CA GLY A 32 -0.60 18.33 6.21
C GLY A 32 -1.96 17.64 6.10
N PRO A 33 -2.23 16.64 6.94
CA PRO A 33 -3.41 15.77 6.81
C PRO A 33 -4.75 16.51 6.98
N ARG A 34 -4.74 17.72 7.54
CA ARG A 34 -5.93 18.56 7.78
C ARG A 34 -5.90 19.89 7.03
N GLU A 35 -4.95 20.06 6.12
CA GLU A 35 -4.85 21.28 5.32
C GLU A 35 -5.72 21.17 4.06
N ALA A 36 -6.31 22.29 3.67
CA ALA A 36 -7.08 22.37 2.43
C ALA A 36 -6.15 22.68 1.25
N ALA A 37 -6.23 21.89 0.19
CA ALA A 37 -5.53 22.16 -1.07
C ALA A 37 -6.18 23.32 -1.83
N ALA A 38 -7.51 23.42 -1.78
CA ALA A 38 -8.29 24.51 -2.35
C ALA A 38 -9.61 24.68 -1.58
N VAL A 39 -10.19 25.89 -1.68
CA VAL A 39 -11.40 26.26 -0.94
C VAL A 39 -12.67 26.20 -1.79
N LYS A 40 -12.53 26.09 -3.11
CA LYS A 40 -13.64 25.95 -4.05
C LYS A 40 -13.34 24.92 -5.10
N ALA A 41 -14.17 23.91 -5.19
CA ALA A 41 -14.25 23.07 -6.37
C ALA A 41 -15.24 23.70 -7.37
N ASP A 42 -15.00 23.47 -8.66
CA ASP A 42 -15.99 23.77 -9.70
C ASP A 42 -17.33 23.11 -9.32
N PRO A 43 -18.49 23.79 -9.49
CA PRO A 43 -19.80 23.18 -9.21
C PRO A 43 -20.05 21.85 -9.92
N ALA A 44 -19.40 21.61 -11.05
CA ALA A 44 -19.46 20.34 -11.75
C ALA A 44 -18.80 19.19 -10.95
N ILE A 45 -17.80 19.52 -10.10
CA ILE A 45 -17.08 18.57 -9.23
C ILE A 45 -17.73 18.51 -7.84
N ALA A 46 -18.05 19.67 -7.27
CA ALA A 46 -18.64 19.76 -5.92
C ALA A 46 -20.07 19.23 -5.84
N GLY A 47 -20.79 19.23 -6.96
CA GLY A 47 -22.23 18.99 -7.01
C GLY A 47 -23.02 20.29 -6.92
N LYS A 48 -24.13 20.33 -7.66
CA LYS A 48 -24.99 21.52 -7.79
C LYS A 48 -25.69 21.97 -6.49
N ASP A 49 -25.78 21.07 -5.51
CA ASP A 49 -26.47 21.29 -4.25
C ASP A 49 -25.50 21.62 -3.09
N VAL A 50 -24.20 21.81 -3.39
CA VAL A 50 -23.18 22.19 -2.40
C VAL A 50 -22.97 23.71 -2.42
N GLU A 51 -23.74 24.42 -1.63
CA GLU A 51 -23.66 25.87 -1.51
C GLU A 51 -22.28 26.28 -0.95
N GLY A 52 -21.60 27.19 -1.63
CA GLY A 52 -20.24 27.62 -1.24
C GLY A 52 -19.09 26.74 -1.71
N GLY A 53 -19.39 25.62 -2.38
CA GLY A 53 -18.40 24.67 -2.89
C GLY A 53 -17.92 23.68 -1.82
N CYS A 54 -17.00 22.79 -2.17
CA CYS A 54 -16.42 21.83 -1.25
C CYS A 54 -14.93 22.11 -0.98
N ILE A 55 -14.45 21.67 0.17
CA ILE A 55 -13.03 21.67 0.50
C ILE A 55 -12.35 20.52 -0.24
N ILE A 56 -11.26 20.82 -0.93
CA ILE A 56 -10.38 19.81 -1.53
C ILE A 56 -9.26 19.52 -0.53
N GLY A 57 -9.26 18.33 0.02
CA GLY A 57 -8.22 17.87 0.93
C GLY A 57 -6.91 17.50 0.22
N PRO A 58 -5.87 17.13 0.99
CA PRO A 58 -4.55 16.82 0.43
C PRO A 58 -4.52 15.53 -0.39
N GLY A 59 -5.55 14.71 -0.30
CA GLY A 59 -5.57 13.38 -0.89
C GLY A 59 -4.80 12.35 -0.05
N GLY A 60 -4.83 11.10 -0.49
CA GLY A 60 -4.10 10.01 0.16
C GLY A 60 -4.01 8.78 -0.75
N GLY A 61 -3.05 7.90 -0.49
CA GLY A 61 -2.97 6.61 -1.14
C GLY A 61 -4.10 5.68 -0.69
N ASP A 62 -4.43 4.69 -1.51
CA ASP A 62 -5.53 3.74 -1.28
C ASP A 62 -5.42 3.02 0.07
N ASN A 63 -4.24 2.49 0.41
CA ASN A 63 -4.01 1.81 1.69
C ASN A 63 -4.13 2.77 2.89
N ALA A 64 -3.64 4.00 2.76
CA ALA A 64 -3.76 5.01 3.81
C ALA A 64 -5.21 5.45 4.01
N MET A 65 -5.98 5.62 2.92
CA MET A 65 -7.41 5.92 2.98
C MET A 65 -8.24 4.76 3.52
N ALA A 66 -7.87 3.51 3.19
CA ALA A 66 -8.50 2.32 3.76
C ALA A 66 -8.28 2.25 5.28
N SER A 67 -7.05 2.50 5.73
CA SER A 67 -6.71 2.55 7.16
C SER A 67 -7.48 3.65 7.90
N LEU A 68 -7.63 4.82 7.29
CA LEU A 68 -8.46 5.90 7.82
C LEU A 68 -9.93 5.48 7.90
N GLY A 69 -10.46 4.86 6.85
CA GLY A 69 -11.85 4.37 6.80
C GLY A 69 -12.15 3.29 7.83
N LEU A 70 -11.16 2.47 8.19
CA LEU A 70 -11.24 1.49 9.27
C LEU A 70 -11.11 2.12 10.68
N GLY A 71 -10.74 3.40 10.77
CA GLY A 71 -10.52 4.08 12.05
C GLY A 71 -9.28 3.58 12.79
N MET A 72 -8.28 3.11 12.07
CA MET A 72 -7.05 2.56 12.67
C MET A 72 -6.27 3.64 13.44
N ALA A 73 -5.76 3.28 14.60
CA ALA A 73 -4.91 4.07 15.48
C ALA A 73 -3.49 3.49 15.55
N VAL A 74 -2.55 4.25 16.14
CA VAL A 74 -1.17 3.78 16.36
C VAL A 74 -1.19 2.44 17.12
N GLY A 75 -0.50 1.45 16.56
CA GLY A 75 -0.44 0.08 17.07
C GLY A 75 -1.43 -0.89 16.41
N ASP A 76 -2.44 -0.38 15.71
CA ASP A 76 -3.36 -1.25 14.97
C ASP A 76 -2.70 -1.83 13.72
N VAL A 77 -3.08 -3.06 13.40
CA VAL A 77 -2.61 -3.81 12.24
C VAL A 77 -3.81 -4.24 11.41
N SER A 78 -3.75 -4.00 10.12
CA SER A 78 -4.68 -4.57 9.14
C SER A 78 -4.01 -5.67 8.33
N VAL A 79 -4.75 -6.76 8.10
CA VAL A 79 -4.35 -7.83 7.18
C VAL A 79 -5.45 -7.97 6.13
N SER A 80 -5.10 -7.69 4.89
CA SER A 80 -6.00 -7.83 3.75
C SER A 80 -5.60 -9.05 2.94
N LEU A 81 -6.54 -9.99 2.77
CA LEU A 81 -6.36 -11.23 2.01
C LEU A 81 -7.24 -11.18 0.77
N GLY A 82 -6.70 -10.60 -0.29
CA GLY A 82 -7.25 -10.67 -1.64
C GLY A 82 -6.46 -11.65 -2.51
N THR A 83 -6.46 -11.48 -3.82
CA THR A 83 -5.58 -12.22 -4.74
C THR A 83 -4.12 -12.13 -4.29
N SER A 84 -3.72 -10.93 -3.84
CA SER A 84 -2.48 -10.64 -3.12
C SER A 84 -2.77 -10.40 -1.64
N GLY A 85 -1.76 -10.55 -0.77
CA GLY A 85 -1.86 -10.24 0.64
C GLY A 85 -1.21 -8.89 0.97
N VAL A 86 -1.79 -8.14 1.90
CA VAL A 86 -1.21 -6.91 2.44
C VAL A 86 -1.30 -6.94 3.95
N ALA A 87 -0.19 -6.68 4.62
CA ALA A 87 -0.17 -6.40 6.05
C ALA A 87 0.34 -4.97 6.26
N ALA A 88 -0.43 -4.15 6.94
CA ALA A 88 -0.10 -2.76 7.22
C ALA A 88 -0.36 -2.43 8.69
N ALA A 89 0.43 -1.54 9.25
CA ALA A 89 0.28 -1.09 10.63
C ALA A 89 0.33 0.44 10.71
N ILE A 90 -0.35 1.04 11.69
CA ILE A 90 -0.13 2.45 12.00
C ILE A 90 1.01 2.56 13.01
N ALA A 91 2.06 3.27 12.63
CA ALA A 91 3.26 3.48 13.44
C ALA A 91 3.47 4.97 13.78
N GLU A 92 3.89 5.23 15.01
CA GLU A 92 4.21 6.59 15.46
C GLU A 92 5.48 7.14 14.78
N ASN A 93 6.42 6.26 14.47
CA ASN A 93 7.70 6.62 13.87
C ASN A 93 7.88 5.95 12.50
N PRO A 94 8.65 6.56 11.58
CA PRO A 94 8.92 5.96 10.29
C PRO A 94 9.72 4.66 10.45
N VAL A 95 9.37 3.67 9.64
CA VAL A 95 10.10 2.39 9.58
C VAL A 95 11.03 2.40 8.38
N TYR A 96 12.28 2.06 8.61
CA TYR A 96 13.31 1.96 7.59
C TYR A 96 13.76 0.51 7.46
N ASP A 97 13.37 -0.12 6.36
CA ASP A 97 13.81 -1.49 6.04
C ASP A 97 14.83 -1.46 4.90
N LEU A 98 16.08 -1.74 5.23
CA LEU A 98 17.18 -1.78 4.25
C LEU A 98 17.08 -2.97 3.29
N THR A 99 16.28 -3.97 3.59
CA THR A 99 16.03 -5.11 2.69
C THR A 99 15.00 -4.78 1.60
N GLY A 100 14.23 -3.70 1.79
CA GLY A 100 13.16 -3.29 0.87
C GLY A 100 11.91 -4.18 0.93
N ALA A 101 11.79 -5.08 1.92
CA ALA A 101 10.62 -5.92 2.09
C ALA A 101 9.42 -5.13 2.64
N ILE A 102 9.69 -4.16 3.53
CA ILE A 102 8.67 -3.29 4.10
C ILE A 102 8.71 -1.93 3.41
N SER A 103 7.61 -1.53 2.82
CA SER A 103 7.43 -0.20 2.25
C SER A 103 7.04 0.79 3.34
N GLY A 104 7.69 1.96 3.37
CA GLY A 104 7.37 3.05 4.29
C GLY A 104 6.42 4.04 3.62
N PHE A 105 5.17 4.09 4.08
CA PHE A 105 4.19 5.08 3.66
C PHE A 105 3.85 6.04 4.79
N ALA A 106 3.30 7.20 4.46
CA ALA A 106 2.57 8.03 5.39
C ALA A 106 1.11 7.55 5.46
N ASP A 107 0.51 7.67 6.64
CA ASP A 107 -0.94 7.51 6.78
C ASP A 107 -1.68 8.84 6.49
N CYS A 108 -2.99 8.87 6.66
CA CYS A 108 -3.81 10.07 6.46
C CYS A 108 -4.00 10.91 7.74
N THR A 109 -3.37 10.55 8.87
CA THR A 109 -3.57 11.21 10.17
C THR A 109 -2.33 11.96 10.67
N GLY A 110 -1.21 11.80 9.99
CA GLY A 110 0.08 12.40 10.34
C GLY A 110 1.07 11.40 10.94
N HIS A 111 0.74 10.10 10.89
CA HIS A 111 1.59 9.00 11.31
C HIS A 111 2.15 8.26 10.09
N TYR A 112 2.67 7.06 10.31
CA TYR A 112 3.31 6.24 9.29
C TYR A 112 2.56 4.94 9.09
N LEU A 113 2.62 4.42 7.87
CA LEU A 113 1.97 3.19 7.44
C LEU A 113 3.01 2.22 6.85
N PRO A 114 3.88 1.59 7.68
CA PRO A 114 4.70 0.49 7.19
C PRO A 114 3.81 -0.63 6.65
N LEU A 115 4.17 -1.15 5.47
CA LEU A 115 3.34 -2.07 4.72
C LEU A 115 4.19 -3.15 4.05
N ALA A 116 3.80 -4.41 4.23
CA ALA A 116 4.27 -5.55 3.46
C ALA A 116 3.20 -6.00 2.48
N CYS A 117 3.60 -6.26 1.24
CA CYS A 117 2.69 -6.72 0.21
C CYS A 117 3.22 -8.01 -0.42
N THR A 118 2.40 -9.05 -0.51
CA THR A 118 2.72 -10.29 -1.19
C THR A 118 2.04 -10.34 -2.56
N ILE A 119 2.62 -11.08 -3.51
CA ILE A 119 1.95 -11.42 -4.77
C ILE A 119 0.96 -12.55 -4.54
N ASN A 120 1.32 -13.48 -3.66
CA ASN A 120 0.52 -14.67 -3.36
C ASN A 120 -0.34 -14.43 -2.11
N GLY A 121 -1.64 -14.48 -2.31
CA GLY A 121 -2.67 -14.39 -1.26
C GLY A 121 -3.70 -15.50 -1.45
N SER A 122 -4.96 -15.16 -1.61
CA SER A 122 -6.05 -16.12 -1.76
C SER A 122 -5.92 -17.01 -3.03
N ARG A 123 -5.18 -16.57 -4.05
CA ARG A 123 -4.86 -17.38 -5.24
C ARG A 123 -4.22 -18.74 -4.92
N ILE A 124 -3.56 -18.85 -3.75
CA ILE A 124 -3.00 -20.12 -3.28
C ILE A 124 -4.11 -21.11 -2.95
N LEU A 125 -5.21 -20.62 -2.40
CA LEU A 125 -6.39 -21.44 -2.12
C LEU A 125 -7.04 -21.93 -3.42
N ASP A 126 -7.07 -21.09 -4.47
CA ASP A 126 -7.53 -21.47 -5.80
C ASP A 126 -6.71 -22.63 -6.36
N ALA A 127 -5.38 -22.52 -6.27
CA ALA A 127 -4.48 -23.56 -6.73
C ALA A 127 -4.63 -24.86 -5.91
N GLY A 128 -4.74 -24.72 -4.58
CA GLY A 128 -4.98 -25.86 -3.68
C GLY A 128 -6.30 -26.58 -4.00
N ARG A 129 -7.37 -25.81 -4.15
CA ARG A 129 -8.68 -26.33 -4.54
C ARG A 129 -8.64 -27.07 -5.88
N ALA A 130 -8.00 -26.48 -6.88
CA ALA A 130 -7.87 -27.09 -8.20
C ALA A 130 -7.04 -28.39 -8.16
N ALA A 131 -5.94 -28.40 -7.40
CA ALA A 131 -5.08 -29.56 -7.25
C ALA A 131 -5.78 -30.75 -6.54
N LEU A 132 -6.64 -30.43 -5.56
CA LEU A 132 -7.40 -31.43 -4.82
C LEU A 132 -8.71 -31.83 -5.52
N GLY A 133 -9.16 -31.08 -6.51
CA GLY A 133 -10.42 -31.32 -7.22
C GLY A 133 -11.67 -31.10 -6.37
N VAL A 134 -11.58 -30.17 -5.41
CA VAL A 134 -12.63 -29.83 -4.42
C VAL A 134 -13.17 -28.42 -4.62
N ASP A 135 -14.31 -28.11 -4.03
CA ASP A 135 -14.81 -26.76 -3.93
C ASP A 135 -14.25 -26.03 -2.69
N TYR A 136 -14.67 -24.77 -2.43
CA TYR A 136 -14.15 -23.99 -1.29
C TYR A 136 -14.66 -24.50 0.05
N ASP A 137 -15.88 -25.01 0.12
CA ASP A 137 -16.46 -25.53 1.35
C ASP A 137 -15.74 -26.82 1.74
N GLU A 138 -15.52 -27.73 0.80
CA GLU A 138 -14.75 -28.95 1.01
C GLU A 138 -13.28 -28.64 1.36
N LEU A 139 -12.65 -27.63 0.71
CA LEU A 139 -11.29 -27.20 1.06
C LEU A 139 -11.23 -26.73 2.51
N ALA A 140 -12.20 -25.92 2.94
CA ALA A 140 -12.28 -25.44 4.31
C ALA A 140 -12.47 -26.59 5.31
N GLU A 141 -13.37 -27.56 4.99
CA GLU A 141 -13.56 -28.73 5.84
C GLU A 141 -12.29 -29.56 5.98
N LEU A 142 -11.55 -29.77 4.90
CA LEU A 142 -10.28 -30.50 4.92
C LEU A 142 -9.24 -29.75 5.77
N ALA A 143 -9.17 -28.42 5.63
CA ALA A 143 -8.25 -27.60 6.41
C ALA A 143 -8.55 -27.67 7.91
N PHE A 144 -9.83 -27.64 8.32
CA PHE A 144 -10.25 -27.74 9.73
C PHE A 144 -10.06 -29.14 10.32
N LYS A 145 -10.00 -30.19 9.51
CA LYS A 145 -9.69 -31.55 9.95
C LYS A 145 -8.19 -31.80 10.17
N ALA A 146 -7.33 -30.93 9.59
CA ALA A 146 -5.89 -31.06 9.76
C ALA A 146 -5.44 -30.56 11.14
N GLU A 147 -4.45 -31.22 11.71
CA GLU A 147 -3.81 -30.74 12.94
C GLU A 147 -3.12 -29.39 12.70
N PRO A 148 -3.20 -28.44 13.66
CA PRO A 148 -2.47 -27.17 13.57
C PRO A 148 -0.99 -27.39 13.27
N GLY A 149 -0.47 -26.69 12.27
CA GLY A 149 0.90 -26.86 11.79
C GLY A 149 1.06 -27.93 10.71
N ALA A 150 -0.05 -28.52 10.20
CA ALA A 150 -0.09 -29.44 9.05
C ALA A 150 0.93 -30.61 9.16
N GLY A 151 1.19 -31.11 10.37
CA GLY A 151 2.17 -32.19 10.59
C GLY A 151 3.62 -31.80 10.22
N GLY A 152 3.93 -30.52 10.16
CA GLY A 152 5.24 -30.00 9.78
C GLY A 152 5.44 -29.84 8.27
N ILE A 153 4.40 -30.06 7.47
CA ILE A 153 4.46 -29.81 6.02
C ILE A 153 4.41 -28.30 5.76
N THR A 154 5.34 -27.79 4.98
CA THR A 154 5.40 -26.39 4.57
C THR A 154 5.10 -26.27 3.08
N LEU A 155 4.08 -25.47 2.75
CA LEU A 155 3.81 -25.03 1.38
C LEU A 155 4.65 -23.80 1.05
N VAL A 156 5.39 -23.87 -0.06
CA VAL A 156 6.06 -22.70 -0.65
C VAL A 156 5.20 -22.17 -1.79
N PRO A 157 4.45 -21.07 -1.60
CA PRO A 157 3.37 -20.66 -2.51
C PRO A 157 3.83 -19.71 -3.63
N TYR A 158 5.07 -19.80 -4.10
CA TYR A 158 5.65 -18.83 -5.03
C TYR A 158 5.47 -19.25 -6.48
N PHE A 159 4.23 -19.40 -6.93
CA PHE A 159 3.91 -19.87 -8.29
C PHE A 159 4.42 -18.94 -9.39
N ASP A 160 4.32 -17.61 -9.18
CA ASP A 160 4.76 -16.60 -10.13
C ASP A 160 5.83 -15.67 -9.49
N GLY A 161 6.61 -16.23 -8.56
CA GLY A 161 7.50 -15.46 -7.72
C GLY A 161 6.79 -14.85 -6.50
N GLU A 162 7.52 -14.09 -5.72
CA GLU A 162 7.00 -13.39 -4.56
C GLU A 162 7.69 -12.02 -4.41
N ARG A 163 6.96 -11.07 -3.83
CA ARG A 163 7.43 -9.71 -3.58
C ARG A 163 8.01 -9.55 -2.17
N THR A 164 7.33 -10.11 -1.19
CA THR A 164 7.77 -10.09 0.20
C THR A 164 7.67 -11.51 0.79
N PRO A 165 8.79 -12.22 0.92
CA PRO A 165 10.16 -11.88 0.48
C PRO A 165 10.30 -11.87 -1.04
N ASN A 166 11.29 -11.16 -1.56
CA ASN A 166 11.58 -11.16 -3.00
C ASN A 166 12.15 -12.52 -3.42
N ARG A 167 11.39 -13.27 -4.22
CA ARG A 167 11.68 -14.65 -4.69
C ARG A 167 11.25 -14.84 -6.13
#